data_3d9853b35f71e76e5cfdbcafe4ace81b
#
_entry.id   3d9853b35f71e76e5cfdbcafe4ace81b
#
_cell.length_a   1.000
_cell.length_b   1.000
_cell.length_c   1.000
_cell.angle_alpha   90.00
_cell.angle_beta   90.00
_cell.angle_gamma   90.00
#
_symmetry.space_group_name_H-M   'P 1'
#
loop_
_entity.id
_entity.type
_entity.pdbx_description
1 polymer ?
#
loop_
_entity_poly.entity_id
_entity_poly.type
_entity_poly.pdbx_seq_one_letter_code
_entity_poly.pdbx_strand_id
1 'polypeptide(L)'
;IRDRFCINPALEPFSDADFRNDLKAFVSGETEVLSDAGLPHMTLSVCETDYPLLCYATALCERLTAAGADVTLKQYSETMLRSRAINGRYQLLLVSENTLDATALPDADILLLSAEEMEDPSCEN
;
A
#
# COMPACT_ATOMS: atom_id res chain seq x y z
N ILE A 1 13.18 -7.24 -9.70
CA ILE A 1 11.76 -6.81 -9.69
C ILE A 1 11.41 -6.38 -8.28
N ARG A 2 10.91 -5.20 -8.15
CA ARG A 2 10.57 -4.64 -6.84
C ARG A 2 9.09 -4.32 -6.75
N ASP A 3 8.56 -4.55 -5.57
CA ASP A 3 7.20 -4.14 -5.24
C ASP A 3 7.22 -2.72 -4.68
N ARG A 4 6.14 -2.01 -4.88
CA ARG A 4 6.02 -0.61 -4.46
C ARG A 4 4.74 -0.38 -3.69
N PHE A 5 4.86 0.40 -2.64
CA PHE A 5 3.72 0.92 -1.89
C PHE A 5 3.53 2.38 -2.30
N CYS A 6 2.38 2.69 -2.88
CA CYS A 6 2.09 4.02 -3.42
C CYS A 6 0.98 4.68 -2.64
N ILE A 7 1.17 5.96 -2.31
CA ILE A 7 0.17 6.78 -1.64
C ILE A 7 -0.27 7.87 -2.61
N ASN A 8 -1.58 8.06 -2.73
CA ASN A 8 -2.13 9.11 -3.60
C ASN A 8 -2.27 10.41 -2.82
N PRO A 9 -1.38 11.41 -3.04
CA PRO A 9 -1.41 12.65 -2.26
C PRO A 9 -2.56 13.60 -2.66
N ALA A 10 -3.28 13.29 -3.74
CA ALA A 10 -4.42 14.10 -4.16
C ALA A 10 -5.65 13.90 -3.28
N LEU A 11 -5.70 12.82 -2.49
CA LEU A 11 -6.85 12.48 -1.66
C LEU A 11 -6.54 12.74 -0.19
N GLU A 12 -7.53 13.30 0.54
CA GLU A 12 -7.39 13.47 1.98
C GLU A 12 -7.56 12.12 2.69
N PRO A 13 -6.82 11.85 3.76
CA PRO A 13 -5.86 12.73 4.46
C PRO A 13 -4.43 12.64 3.92
N PHE A 14 -4.26 12.02 2.75
CA PHE A 14 -2.93 11.72 2.20
C PHE A 14 -2.24 12.93 1.58
N SER A 15 -2.93 14.07 1.50
CA SER A 15 -2.30 15.33 1.08
C SER A 15 -1.32 15.86 2.14
N ASP A 16 -1.42 15.40 3.38
CA ASP A 16 -0.51 15.77 4.46
C ASP A 16 0.78 14.95 4.35
N ALA A 17 1.89 15.63 4.10
CA ALA A 17 3.19 14.98 3.95
C ALA A 17 3.63 14.27 5.24
N ASP A 18 3.31 14.82 6.39
CA ASP A 18 3.67 14.19 7.68
C ASP A 18 2.95 12.86 7.86
N PHE A 19 1.68 12.83 7.47
CA PHE A 19 0.90 11.59 7.52
C PHE A 19 1.44 10.54 6.55
N ARG A 20 1.80 10.95 5.33
CA ARG A 20 2.41 10.03 4.36
C ARG A 20 3.73 9.47 4.88
N ASN A 21 4.56 10.31 5.48
CA ASN A 21 5.83 9.87 6.04
C ASN A 21 5.64 8.89 7.20
N ASP A 22 4.64 9.11 8.05
CA ASP A 22 4.27 8.18 9.12
C ASP A 22 3.87 6.82 8.55
N LEU A 23 3.03 6.81 7.52
CA LEU A 23 2.60 5.57 6.87
C LEU A 23 3.78 4.83 6.26
N LYS A 24 4.66 5.55 5.56
CA LYS A 24 5.85 4.94 4.95
C LYS A 24 6.78 4.35 6.01
N ALA A 25 6.98 5.04 7.12
CA ALA A 25 7.81 4.54 8.22
C ALA A 25 7.19 3.28 8.84
N PHE A 26 5.87 3.26 8.99
CA PHE A 26 5.17 2.09 9.51
C PHE A 26 5.29 0.89 8.55
N VAL A 27 5.05 1.12 7.26
CA VAL A 27 5.12 0.05 6.26
C VAL A 27 6.53 -0.51 6.16
N SER A 28 7.56 0.35 6.21
CA SER A 28 8.96 -0.08 6.13
C SER A 28 9.48 -0.74 7.42
N GLY A 29 8.69 -0.69 8.50
CA GLY A 29 9.10 -1.27 9.77
C GLY A 29 9.95 -0.36 10.65
N GLU A 30 10.13 0.90 10.26
CA GLU A 30 10.89 1.87 11.06
C GLU A 30 10.17 2.24 12.34
N THR A 31 8.84 2.19 12.33
CA THR A 31 8.01 2.41 13.52
C THR A 31 6.92 1.35 13.60
N GLU A 32 6.52 1.01 14.82
CA GLU A 32 5.42 0.08 15.08
C GLU A 32 4.14 0.81 15.49
N VAL A 33 4.17 2.13 15.53
CA VAL A 33 3.08 2.96 16.03
C VAL A 33 2.71 3.99 14.97
N LEU A 34 1.41 4.14 14.74
CA LEU A 34 0.88 5.26 13.98
C LEU A 34 0.51 6.37 14.97
N SER A 35 0.98 7.58 14.69
CA SER A 35 0.95 8.67 15.66
C SER A 35 -0.41 9.32 15.86
N ASP A 36 -1.38 9.05 14.99
CA ASP A 36 -2.69 9.68 15.08
C ASP A 36 -3.77 8.78 15.67
N ALA A 37 -4.48 9.28 16.67
CA ALA A 37 -5.72 8.68 17.14
C ALA A 37 -6.87 9.14 16.24
N GLY A 38 -7.78 8.22 15.88
CA GLY A 38 -8.93 8.56 15.05
C GLY A 38 -8.62 8.62 13.57
N LEU A 39 -7.80 7.69 13.10
CA LEU A 39 -7.46 7.58 11.67
C LEU A 39 -8.72 7.33 10.84
N PRO A 40 -8.84 7.96 9.66
CA PRO A 40 -9.97 7.73 8.78
C PRO A 40 -9.92 6.33 8.17
N HIS A 41 -11.05 5.91 7.61
CA HIS A 41 -11.07 4.68 6.83
C HIS A 41 -10.17 4.82 5.61
N MET A 42 -9.35 3.80 5.36
CA MET A 42 -8.44 3.75 4.22
C MET A 42 -8.68 2.49 3.40
N THR A 43 -8.41 2.58 2.10
CA THR A 43 -8.46 1.42 1.21
C THR A 43 -7.07 1.14 0.66
N LEU A 44 -6.69 -0.15 0.68
CA LEU A 44 -5.45 -0.63 0.08
C LEU A 44 -5.82 -1.50 -1.12
N SER A 45 -5.35 -1.11 -2.30
CA SER A 45 -5.64 -1.80 -3.56
C SER A 45 -4.47 -2.69 -3.97
N VAL A 46 -4.78 -3.89 -4.45
CA VAL A 46 -3.78 -4.88 -4.87
C VAL A 46 -4.34 -5.73 -6.00
N CYS A 47 -3.44 -6.30 -6.82
CA CYS A 47 -3.82 -7.22 -7.90
C CYS A 47 -4.21 -8.58 -7.32
N GLU A 48 -5.39 -9.08 -7.69
CA GLU A 48 -5.94 -10.33 -7.16
C GLU A 48 -5.14 -11.58 -7.57
N THR A 49 -4.36 -11.48 -8.65
CA THR A 49 -3.57 -12.62 -9.15
C THR A 49 -2.11 -12.57 -8.73
N ASP A 50 -1.67 -11.49 -8.12
CA ASP A 50 -0.30 -11.41 -7.57
C ASP A 50 -0.31 -11.95 -6.15
N TYR A 51 -0.25 -13.27 -6.03
CA TYR A 51 -0.45 -13.96 -4.75
C TYR A 51 0.58 -13.59 -3.67
N PRO A 52 1.88 -13.49 -3.97
CA PRO A 52 2.83 -13.06 -2.94
C PRO A 52 2.53 -11.66 -2.43
N LEU A 53 2.18 -10.75 -3.31
CA LEU A 53 1.86 -9.37 -2.94
C LEU A 53 0.53 -9.29 -2.20
N LEU A 54 -0.46 -10.09 -2.63
CA LEU A 54 -1.75 -10.17 -1.95
C LEU A 54 -1.59 -10.67 -0.50
N CYS A 55 -0.72 -11.66 -0.30
CA CYS A 55 -0.42 -12.17 1.04
C CYS A 55 0.23 -11.09 1.90
N TYR A 56 1.20 -10.36 1.36
CA TYR A 56 1.83 -9.24 2.05
C TYR A 56 0.80 -8.15 2.37
N ALA A 57 -0.08 -7.83 1.42
CA ALA A 57 -1.13 -6.83 1.62
C ALA A 57 -2.07 -7.20 2.77
N THR A 58 -2.44 -8.47 2.85
CA THR A 58 -3.27 -8.98 3.94
C THR A 58 -2.58 -8.81 5.29
N ALA A 59 -1.31 -9.19 5.38
CA ALA A 59 -0.52 -9.03 6.59
C ALA A 59 -0.36 -7.55 6.97
N LEU A 60 -0.14 -6.69 5.98
CA LEU A 60 -0.03 -5.24 6.22
C LEU A 60 -1.33 -4.66 6.76
N CYS A 61 -2.48 -5.06 6.21
CA CYS A 61 -3.78 -4.63 6.71
C CYS A 61 -3.99 -5.06 8.16
N GLU A 62 -3.57 -6.26 8.51
CA GLU A 62 -3.65 -6.74 9.91
C GLU A 62 -2.77 -5.90 10.84
N ARG A 63 -1.56 -5.58 10.41
CA ARG A 63 -0.66 -4.71 11.19
C ARG A 63 -1.22 -3.31 11.37
N LEU A 64 -1.77 -2.73 10.30
CA LEU A 64 -2.39 -1.40 10.37
C LEU A 64 -3.60 -1.40 11.29
N THR A 65 -4.44 -2.43 11.20
CA THR A 65 -5.61 -2.57 12.07
C THR A 65 -5.19 -2.70 13.53
N ALA A 66 -4.16 -3.50 13.81
CA ALA A 66 -3.62 -3.65 15.16
C ALA A 66 -3.06 -2.33 15.72
N ALA A 67 -2.60 -1.44 14.84
CA ALA A 67 -2.10 -0.11 15.22
C ALA A 67 -3.21 0.93 15.35
N GLY A 68 -4.47 0.55 15.15
CA GLY A 68 -5.62 1.43 15.31
C GLY A 68 -6.21 1.99 14.03
N ALA A 69 -5.70 1.58 12.87
CA ALA A 69 -6.23 2.03 11.58
C ALA A 69 -7.44 1.20 11.16
N ASP A 70 -8.31 1.80 10.36
CA ASP A 70 -9.44 1.13 9.72
C ASP A 70 -9.15 1.00 8.23
N VAL A 71 -8.76 -0.20 7.79
CA VAL A 71 -8.29 -0.44 6.41
C VAL A 71 -9.09 -1.56 5.77
N THR A 72 -9.55 -1.31 4.55
CA THR A 72 -10.17 -2.34 3.71
C THR A 72 -9.22 -2.70 2.58
N LEU A 73 -8.99 -4.00 2.39
CA LEU A 73 -8.23 -4.51 1.26
C LEU A 73 -9.15 -4.67 0.06
N LYS A 74 -8.81 -4.03 -1.05
CA LYS A 74 -9.53 -4.12 -2.32
C LYS A 74 -8.70 -4.89 -3.33
N GLN A 75 -9.28 -5.95 -3.87
CA GLN A 75 -8.62 -6.80 -4.87
C GLN A 75 -9.20 -6.53 -6.24
N TYR A 76 -8.33 -6.32 -7.22
CA TYR A 76 -8.74 -6.01 -8.60
C TYR A 76 -7.98 -6.91 -9.58
N SER A 77 -8.57 -7.14 -10.76
CA SER A 77 -7.83 -7.72 -11.86
C SER A 77 -6.68 -6.79 -12.26
N GLU A 78 -5.68 -7.35 -12.93
CA GLU A 78 -4.53 -6.55 -13.39
C GLU A 78 -4.96 -5.35 -14.24
N THR A 79 -5.88 -5.58 -15.18
CA THR A 79 -6.38 -4.52 -16.07
C THR A 79 -7.10 -3.43 -15.28
N MET A 80 -7.97 -3.82 -14.37
CA MET A 80 -8.73 -2.87 -13.56
C MET A 80 -7.79 -2.09 -12.62
N LEU A 81 -6.83 -2.77 -12.00
CA LEU A 81 -5.89 -2.13 -11.09
C LEU A 81 -5.08 -1.05 -11.82
N ARG A 82 -4.56 -1.37 -13.01
CA ARG A 82 -3.82 -0.40 -13.81
C ARG A 82 -4.66 0.80 -14.20
N SER A 83 -5.90 0.56 -14.63
CA SER A 83 -6.82 1.63 -15.01
C SER A 83 -7.10 2.55 -13.83
N ARG A 84 -7.40 1.99 -12.66
CA ARG A 84 -7.66 2.79 -11.46
C ARG A 84 -6.43 3.58 -11.03
N ALA A 85 -5.27 2.95 -11.06
CA ALA A 85 -4.02 3.62 -10.68
C ALA A 85 -3.70 4.81 -11.57
N ILE A 86 -3.76 4.62 -12.89
CA ILE A 86 -3.46 5.66 -13.86
C ILE A 86 -4.44 6.83 -13.75
N ASN A 87 -5.69 6.55 -13.41
CA ASN A 87 -6.74 7.56 -13.27
C ASN A 87 -6.84 8.15 -11.85
N GLY A 88 -5.91 7.82 -10.96
CA GLY A 88 -5.88 8.36 -9.60
C GLY A 88 -7.01 7.85 -8.71
N ARG A 89 -7.58 6.70 -9.03
CA ARG A 89 -8.69 6.11 -8.28
C ARG A 89 -8.21 5.09 -7.25
N TYR A 90 -7.30 5.51 -6.41
CA TYR A 90 -6.78 4.71 -5.32
C TYR A 90 -6.37 5.63 -4.17
N GLN A 91 -6.36 5.09 -2.96
CA GLN A 91 -5.80 5.76 -1.79
C GLN A 91 -4.39 5.23 -1.53
N LEU A 92 -4.30 3.95 -1.24
CA LEU A 92 -3.05 3.21 -1.08
C LEU A 92 -3.02 2.08 -2.09
N LEU A 93 -1.85 1.84 -2.67
CA LEU A 93 -1.69 0.86 -3.74
C LEU A 93 -0.43 0.03 -3.49
N LEU A 94 -0.57 -1.28 -3.56
CA LEU A 94 0.56 -2.20 -3.63
C LEU A 94 0.64 -2.76 -5.04
N VAL A 95 1.77 -2.59 -5.69
CA VAL A 95 1.93 -2.97 -7.08
C VAL A 95 3.35 -3.47 -7.35
N SER A 96 3.45 -4.49 -8.21
CA SER A 96 4.71 -4.99 -8.73
C SER A 96 5.09 -4.25 -10.00
N GLU A 97 6.38 -4.07 -10.25
CA GLU A 97 6.88 -3.52 -11.53
C GLU A 97 6.36 -4.27 -12.73
N ASN A 98 6.10 -5.57 -12.60
CA ASN A 98 5.56 -6.38 -13.68
C ASN A 98 4.12 -6.02 -14.04
N THR A 99 3.37 -5.50 -13.09
CA THR A 99 1.99 -5.12 -13.30
C THR A 99 1.89 -3.69 -13.81
N LEU A 100 2.66 -2.78 -13.23
CA LEU A 100 2.58 -1.36 -13.53
C LEU A 100 3.89 -0.69 -13.14
N ASP A 101 4.40 0.17 -14.03
CA ASP A 101 5.49 1.07 -13.68
C ASP A 101 4.93 2.21 -12.83
N ALA A 102 5.16 2.13 -11.52
CA ALA A 102 4.64 3.11 -10.57
C ALA A 102 5.22 4.52 -10.80
N THR A 103 6.39 4.63 -11.46
CA THR A 103 6.96 5.94 -11.78
C THR A 103 6.13 6.70 -12.82
N ALA A 104 5.24 6.01 -13.55
CA ALA A 104 4.32 6.63 -14.48
C ALA A 104 3.07 7.21 -13.79
N LEU A 105 2.88 6.96 -12.50
CA LEU A 105 1.72 7.48 -11.76
C LEU A 105 1.94 8.96 -11.42
N PRO A 106 0.98 9.83 -11.76
CA PRO A 106 1.11 11.26 -11.46
C PRO A 106 1.18 11.51 -9.95
N ASP A 107 2.21 12.22 -9.52
CA ASP A 107 2.36 12.74 -8.16
C ASP A 107 2.33 11.68 -7.03
N ALA A 108 2.37 10.39 -7.37
CA ALA A 108 2.34 9.35 -6.36
C ALA A 108 3.56 9.42 -5.42
N ASP A 109 3.30 9.25 -4.13
CA ASP A 109 4.37 9.12 -3.14
C ASP A 109 4.70 7.63 -3.01
N ILE A 110 5.89 7.23 -3.46
CA ILE A 110 6.26 5.84 -3.66
C ILE A 110 7.30 5.39 -2.65
N LEU A 111 7.01 4.27 -1.99
CA LEU A 111 7.95 3.56 -1.14
C LEU A 111 8.35 2.26 -1.82
N LEU A 112 9.64 2.05 -2.05
CA LEU A 112 10.16 0.79 -2.55
C LEU A 112 10.21 -0.22 -1.40
N LEU A 113 9.66 -1.40 -1.64
CA LEU A 113 9.66 -2.47 -0.66
C LEU A 113 10.86 -3.39 -0.90
N SER A 114 11.59 -3.70 0.15
CA SER A 114 12.70 -4.64 0.05
C SER A 114 12.19 -6.07 0.04
N ALA A 115 13.02 -6.99 -0.46
CA ALA A 115 12.69 -8.41 -0.41
C ALA A 115 12.48 -8.90 1.02
N GLU A 116 13.24 -8.37 1.97
CA GLU A 116 13.12 -8.72 3.39
C GLU A 116 11.77 -8.30 3.96
N GLU A 117 11.27 -7.12 3.57
CA GLU A 117 9.97 -6.63 4.01
C GLU A 117 8.84 -7.49 3.48
N MET A 118 9.04 -8.08 2.30
CA MET A 118 8.04 -8.93 1.65
C MET A 118 8.04 -10.37 2.18
N GLU A 119 9.06 -10.78 2.93
CA GLU A 119 9.12 -12.12 3.50
C GLU A 119 8.25 -12.18 4.75
N ASP A 120 7.13 -12.88 4.64
CA ASP A 120 6.29 -13.20 5.77
C ASP A 120 6.20 -14.73 5.86
N PRO A 121 6.65 -15.35 6.97
CA PRO A 121 6.59 -16.80 7.10
C PRO A 121 5.20 -17.38 6.91
N SER A 122 4.15 -16.62 7.23
CA SER A 122 2.76 -17.08 7.03
C SER A 122 2.37 -17.14 5.56
N CYS A 123 3.16 -16.54 4.67
CA CYS A 123 2.90 -16.48 3.23
C CYS A 123 3.73 -17.48 2.44
N GLU A 124 4.55 -18.28 3.11
CA GLU A 124 5.32 -19.33 2.44
C GLU A 124 4.44 -20.52 2.11
N ASN A 125 4.50 -20.95 0.87
CA ASN A 125 3.82 -22.14 0.37
C ASN A 125 4.81 -23.28 0.20
#